data_c0d1bec9d030104bdbef91d47825c43e
#
_entry.id   c0d1bec9d030104bdbef91d47825c43e
#
_cell.length_a   1.000
_cell.length_b   1.000
_cell.length_c   1.000
_cell.angle_alpha   90.00
_cell.angle_beta   90.00
_cell.angle_gamma   90.00
#
_symmetry.space_group_name_H-M   'P 1'
#
loop_
_entity.id
_entity.type
_entity.pdbx_description
1 polymer ?
#
loop_
_entity_poly.entity_id
_entity_poly.type
_entity_poly.pdbx_seq_one_letter_code
_entity_poly.pdbx_strand_id
1 'polypeptide(L)'
;KYKDGVAHIITFGKLKARMVLRDVGRVLGLSYGHVDRLCKMVPFDPSRPLTLQESIDREPRFKEEVKNNPKVKKLFDLSLRLEGLNRNMATHAAGVVIAGEKLAEQFPLYIDHKSNLILPSTQYDMYSSENAGLVKFDLLGLKTLTVIDKTIKRLKAKNINLDISKINQNDEKIFSLLSTGETTGLFQLESAGMREAIKQMKPTRFDDIIALVALYRPGPMSNIPIYNECKNGLREPDYIHPTLKDILKSTYGIII
;
A
#
# COMPACT_ATOMS: atom_id res chain seq x y z
N LYS A 1 4.48 19.77 25.02
CA LYS A 1 3.46 19.47 26.03
C LYS A 1 3.39 17.95 26.32
N TYR A 2 3.61 17.09 25.34
CA TYR A 2 3.46 15.62 25.45
C TYR A 2 4.78 14.86 25.26
N LYS A 3 5.92 15.43 25.61
CA LYS A 3 7.25 14.89 25.28
C LYS A 3 7.45 13.43 25.73
N ASP A 4 6.99 13.07 26.92
CA ASP A 4 7.10 11.72 27.46
C ASP A 4 5.86 10.84 27.13
N GLY A 5 4.84 11.42 26.51
CA GLY A 5 3.62 10.78 26.07
C GLY A 5 3.59 10.44 24.57
N VAL A 6 4.72 10.55 23.86
CA VAL A 6 4.78 10.29 22.42
C VAL A 6 5.82 9.22 22.12
N ALA A 7 5.46 8.24 21.32
CA ALA A 7 6.37 7.21 20.82
C ALA A 7 6.05 6.83 19.38
N HIS A 8 7.05 6.33 18.65
CA HIS A 8 6.83 5.62 17.41
C HIS A 8 6.19 4.25 17.67
N ILE A 9 5.62 3.65 16.65
CA ILE A 9 5.14 2.26 16.69
C ILE A 9 6.23 1.36 16.13
N ILE A 10 6.50 0.22 16.79
CA ILE A 10 7.39 -0.80 16.24
C ILE A 10 6.67 -1.61 15.16
N THR A 11 7.42 -2.10 14.19
CA THR A 11 6.94 -3.06 13.19
C THR A 11 7.82 -4.31 13.22
N PHE A 12 7.20 -5.48 13.13
CA PHE A 12 7.90 -6.76 13.04
C PHE A 12 7.85 -7.28 11.61
N GLY A 13 9.01 -7.30 10.96
CA GLY A 13 9.15 -7.94 9.65
C GLY A 13 9.05 -9.45 9.80
N LYS A 14 8.03 -10.07 9.19
CA LYS A 14 7.85 -11.54 9.22
C LYS A 14 8.45 -12.18 7.99
N LEU A 15 8.96 -13.39 8.15
CA LEU A 15 9.37 -14.25 7.05
C LEU A 15 8.12 -14.68 6.26
N LYS A 16 7.91 -14.07 5.10
CA LYS A 16 6.88 -14.45 4.13
C LYS A 16 7.46 -15.43 3.12
N ALA A 17 6.62 -16.17 2.40
CA ALA A 17 7.00 -17.25 1.48
C ALA A 17 8.24 -16.94 0.61
N ARG A 18 8.25 -15.82 -0.14
CA ARG A 18 9.40 -15.44 -0.97
C ARG A 18 10.64 -15.05 -0.17
N MET A 19 10.45 -14.46 1.01
CA MET A 19 11.57 -14.01 1.85
C MET A 19 12.23 -15.18 2.53
N VAL A 20 11.46 -16.12 3.08
CA VAL A 20 12.01 -17.29 3.75
C VAL A 20 12.79 -18.18 2.77
N LEU A 21 12.29 -18.37 1.55
CA LEU A 21 13.01 -19.09 0.50
C LEU A 21 14.37 -18.44 0.18
N ARG A 22 14.43 -17.11 0.10
CA ARG A 22 15.69 -16.39 -0.16
C ARG A 22 16.68 -16.52 0.98
N ASP A 23 16.22 -16.32 2.21
CA ASP A 23 17.11 -16.37 3.38
C ASP A 23 17.64 -17.77 3.63
N VAL A 24 16.78 -18.79 3.61
CA VAL A 24 17.19 -20.19 3.80
C VAL A 24 18.03 -20.68 2.60
N GLY A 25 17.65 -20.32 1.37
CA GLY A 25 18.40 -20.68 0.17
C GLY A 25 19.82 -20.15 0.20
N ARG A 26 20.02 -18.92 0.65
CA ARG A 26 21.35 -18.32 0.84
C ARG A 26 22.17 -19.10 1.88
N VAL A 27 21.58 -19.46 3.02
CA VAL A 27 22.25 -20.21 4.08
C VAL A 27 22.64 -21.63 3.62
N LEU A 28 21.79 -22.25 2.77
CA LEU A 28 22.06 -23.56 2.19
C LEU A 28 23.05 -23.52 1.01
N GLY A 29 23.56 -22.34 0.64
CA GLY A 29 24.51 -22.17 -0.46
C GLY A 29 23.91 -22.41 -1.85
N LEU A 30 22.59 -22.21 -2.01
CA LEU A 30 21.96 -22.25 -3.33
C LEU A 30 22.28 -20.98 -4.12
N SER A 31 22.41 -21.11 -5.45
CA SER A 31 22.68 -19.95 -6.31
C SER A 31 21.52 -18.96 -6.30
N TYR A 32 21.84 -17.68 -6.39
CA TYR A 32 20.86 -16.59 -6.40
C TYR A 32 19.80 -16.77 -7.50
N GLY A 33 20.25 -17.14 -8.72
CA GLY A 33 19.34 -17.38 -9.85
C GLY A 33 18.38 -18.54 -9.63
N HIS A 34 18.84 -19.62 -8.98
CA HIS A 34 17.98 -20.76 -8.67
C HIS A 34 16.91 -20.36 -7.64
N VAL A 35 17.31 -19.72 -6.56
CA VAL A 35 16.37 -19.27 -5.52
C VAL A 35 15.38 -18.24 -6.06
N ASP A 36 15.84 -17.31 -6.91
CA ASP A 36 14.94 -16.30 -7.52
C ASP A 36 13.93 -16.95 -8.46
N ARG A 37 14.32 -17.99 -9.22
CA ARG A 37 13.39 -18.78 -10.02
C ARG A 37 12.31 -19.43 -9.15
N LEU A 38 12.68 -20.05 -8.03
CA LEU A 38 11.71 -20.61 -7.08
C LEU A 38 10.79 -19.54 -6.49
N CYS A 39 11.33 -18.37 -6.13
CA CYS A 39 10.53 -17.26 -5.63
C CYS A 39 9.52 -16.73 -6.65
N LYS A 40 9.86 -16.74 -7.95
CA LYS A 40 8.95 -16.33 -9.03
C LYS A 40 7.78 -17.30 -9.24
N MET A 41 7.93 -18.55 -8.83
CA MET A 41 6.86 -19.55 -8.87
C MET A 41 5.81 -19.34 -7.76
N VAL A 42 6.14 -18.60 -6.67
CA VAL A 42 5.17 -18.23 -5.64
C VAL A 42 4.13 -17.29 -6.27
N PRO A 43 2.85 -17.69 -6.35
CA PRO A 43 1.82 -16.85 -6.94
C PRO A 43 1.72 -15.50 -6.24
N PHE A 44 1.42 -14.46 -7.00
CA PHE A 44 1.24 -13.13 -6.47
C PHE A 44 -0.25 -12.82 -6.36
N ASP A 45 -0.73 -12.69 -5.13
CA ASP A 45 -2.07 -12.19 -4.84
C ASP A 45 -1.93 -10.93 -3.97
N PRO A 46 -2.23 -9.75 -4.51
CA PRO A 46 -2.12 -8.50 -3.77
C PRO A 46 -3.10 -8.40 -2.59
N SER A 47 -4.25 -9.05 -2.71
CA SER A 47 -5.32 -9.01 -1.69
C SER A 47 -5.05 -9.95 -0.53
N ARG A 48 -4.50 -11.12 -0.83
CA ARG A 48 -4.15 -12.14 0.15
C ARG A 48 -2.84 -12.84 -0.23
N PRO A 49 -1.71 -12.42 0.33
CA PRO A 49 -0.44 -13.12 0.11
C PRO A 49 -0.54 -14.59 0.53
N LEU A 50 -0.25 -15.50 -0.40
CA LEU A 50 -0.27 -16.93 -0.14
C LEU A 50 0.88 -17.34 0.77
N THR A 51 0.62 -18.32 1.63
CA THR A 51 1.67 -19.01 2.37
C THR A 51 2.52 -19.88 1.44
N LEU A 52 3.67 -20.30 1.91
CA LEU A 52 4.53 -21.21 1.13
C LEU A 52 3.84 -22.55 0.89
N GLN A 53 3.11 -23.07 1.87
CA GLN A 53 2.34 -24.32 1.71
C GLN A 53 1.25 -24.17 0.65
N GLU A 54 0.43 -23.12 0.73
CA GLU A 54 -0.61 -22.84 -0.30
C GLU A 54 0.00 -22.67 -1.70
N SER A 55 1.21 -22.10 -1.77
CA SER A 55 1.94 -21.93 -3.03
C SER A 55 2.40 -23.27 -3.61
N ILE A 56 2.90 -24.18 -2.76
CA ILE A 56 3.32 -25.54 -3.15
C ILE A 56 2.11 -26.34 -3.67
N ASP A 57 0.96 -26.18 -3.03
CA ASP A 57 -0.24 -26.92 -3.38
C ASP A 57 -0.82 -26.46 -4.72
N ARG A 58 -0.70 -25.16 -5.02
CA ARG A 58 -1.22 -24.52 -6.25
C ARG A 58 -0.28 -24.60 -7.45
N GLU A 59 1.03 -24.72 -7.25
CA GLU A 59 2.03 -24.70 -8.31
C GLU A 59 2.72 -26.06 -8.43
N PRO A 60 2.32 -26.90 -9.40
CA PRO A 60 2.86 -28.27 -9.56
C PRO A 60 4.37 -28.32 -9.77
N ARG A 61 4.98 -27.31 -10.38
CA ARG A 61 6.43 -27.22 -10.61
C ARG A 61 7.24 -27.25 -9.31
N PHE A 62 6.68 -26.81 -8.19
CA PHE A 62 7.35 -26.95 -6.90
C PHE A 62 7.56 -28.41 -6.50
N LYS A 63 6.56 -29.27 -6.77
CA LYS A 63 6.65 -30.71 -6.47
C LYS A 63 7.74 -31.40 -7.31
N GLU A 64 7.89 -30.98 -8.56
CA GLU A 64 8.95 -31.49 -9.46
C GLU A 64 10.33 -31.05 -8.98
N GLU A 65 10.51 -29.77 -8.63
CA GLU A 65 11.78 -29.25 -8.11
C GLU A 65 12.19 -29.95 -6.81
N VAL A 66 11.26 -30.19 -5.90
CA VAL A 66 11.49 -30.92 -4.64
C VAL A 66 11.88 -32.37 -4.91
N LYS A 67 11.24 -33.04 -5.89
CA LYS A 67 11.54 -34.43 -6.25
C LYS A 67 12.93 -34.58 -6.87
N ASN A 68 13.32 -33.63 -7.69
CA ASN A 68 14.52 -33.71 -8.52
C ASN A 68 15.79 -33.19 -7.80
N ASN A 69 15.65 -32.44 -6.69
CA ASN A 69 16.80 -31.83 -6.02
C ASN A 69 16.69 -31.91 -4.49
N PRO A 70 17.52 -32.76 -3.85
CA PRO A 70 17.51 -32.91 -2.40
C PRO A 70 17.80 -31.62 -1.62
N LYS A 71 18.61 -30.71 -2.17
CA LYS A 71 18.86 -29.40 -1.56
C LYS A 71 17.59 -28.52 -1.59
N VAL A 72 16.81 -28.61 -2.65
CA VAL A 72 15.51 -27.90 -2.75
C VAL A 72 14.53 -28.49 -1.75
N LYS A 73 14.47 -29.81 -1.59
CA LYS A 73 13.67 -30.46 -0.55
C LYS A 73 14.01 -29.89 0.83
N LYS A 74 15.31 -29.89 1.19
CA LYS A 74 15.77 -29.32 2.47
C LYS A 74 15.43 -27.83 2.61
N LEU A 75 15.52 -27.05 1.51
CA LEU A 75 15.12 -25.65 1.48
C LEU A 75 13.63 -25.50 1.87
N PHE A 76 12.75 -26.28 1.27
CA PHE A 76 11.31 -26.22 1.55
C PHE A 76 10.99 -26.68 2.97
N ASP A 77 11.54 -27.79 3.42
CA ASP A 77 11.31 -28.32 4.78
C ASP A 77 11.68 -27.30 5.86
N LEU A 78 12.81 -26.60 5.70
CA LEU A 78 13.22 -25.56 6.63
C LEU A 78 12.37 -24.29 6.47
N SER A 79 12.06 -23.91 5.24
CA SER A 79 11.29 -22.69 4.97
C SER A 79 9.87 -22.77 5.52
N LEU A 80 9.20 -23.91 5.40
CA LEU A 80 7.87 -24.14 5.98
C LEU A 80 7.85 -24.01 7.50
N ARG A 81 8.95 -24.41 8.17
CA ARG A 81 9.07 -24.29 9.63
C ARG A 81 9.37 -22.87 10.09
N LEU A 82 10.00 -22.07 9.25
CA LEU A 82 10.44 -20.70 9.57
C LEU A 82 9.46 -19.64 9.07
N GLU A 83 8.56 -19.98 8.13
CA GLU A 83 7.57 -19.03 7.63
C GLU A 83 6.69 -18.49 8.77
N GLY A 84 6.43 -17.19 8.74
CA GLY A 84 5.61 -16.51 9.74
C GLY A 84 6.38 -16.03 10.97
N LEU A 85 7.58 -16.52 11.23
CA LEU A 85 8.41 -16.05 12.34
C LEU A 85 8.87 -14.60 12.11
N ASN A 86 9.07 -13.88 13.21
CA ASN A 86 9.63 -12.53 13.16
C ASN A 86 11.12 -12.61 12.74
N ARG A 87 11.51 -11.83 11.75
CA ARG A 87 12.85 -11.74 11.21
C ARG A 87 13.63 -10.57 11.77
N ASN A 88 13.00 -9.42 11.80
CA ASN A 88 13.58 -8.17 12.27
C ASN A 88 12.49 -7.25 12.81
N MET A 89 12.92 -6.26 13.54
CA MET A 89 12.09 -5.14 13.96
C MET A 89 12.56 -3.86 13.29
N ALA A 90 11.63 -2.94 13.09
CA ALA A 90 11.88 -1.60 12.55
C ALA A 90 10.89 -0.61 13.16
N THR A 91 11.16 0.66 13.05
CA THR A 91 10.20 1.71 13.40
C THR A 91 9.20 1.89 12.26
N HIS A 92 7.92 2.03 12.60
CA HIS A 92 6.87 2.33 11.62
C HIS A 92 7.16 3.66 10.91
N ALA A 93 6.98 3.70 9.60
CA ALA A 93 7.38 4.87 8.79
C ALA A 93 6.57 6.15 9.11
N ALA A 94 5.33 6.00 9.59
CA ALA A 94 4.38 7.09 9.78
C ALA A 94 3.64 7.03 11.12
N GLY A 95 3.51 5.85 11.72
CA GLY A 95 2.70 5.63 12.91
C GLY A 95 3.37 6.14 14.17
N VAL A 96 2.68 7.01 14.89
CA VAL A 96 3.04 7.45 16.22
C VAL A 96 1.85 7.29 17.15
N VAL A 97 2.11 7.05 18.43
CA VAL A 97 1.11 7.08 19.50
C VAL A 97 1.29 8.32 20.34
N ILE A 98 0.18 8.89 20.79
CA ILE A 98 0.14 10.08 21.65
C ILE A 98 -0.76 9.77 22.83
N ALA A 99 -0.21 9.83 24.04
CA ALA A 99 -0.93 9.65 25.29
C ALA A 99 -0.92 10.95 26.12
N GLY A 100 -1.91 11.09 26.97
CA GLY A 100 -1.99 12.22 27.91
C GLY A 100 -0.99 12.13 29.07
N GLU A 101 -0.49 10.93 29.34
CA GLU A 101 0.43 10.59 30.43
C GLU A 101 1.74 10.02 29.90
N LYS A 102 2.70 9.77 30.79
CA LYS A 102 3.99 9.20 30.42
C LYS A 102 3.83 7.76 29.95
N LEU A 103 4.18 7.51 28.71
CA LEU A 103 4.05 6.18 28.11
C LEU A 103 4.88 5.11 28.81
N ALA A 104 6.07 5.44 29.29
CA ALA A 104 6.97 4.50 29.94
C ALA A 104 6.43 3.93 31.27
N GLU A 105 5.47 4.58 31.90
CA GLU A 105 4.82 4.10 33.12
C GLU A 105 3.75 3.04 32.86
N GLN A 106 3.22 2.98 31.63
CA GLN A 106 2.10 2.12 31.24
C GLN A 106 2.48 1.08 30.19
N PHE A 107 3.46 1.39 29.33
CA PHE A 107 3.79 0.58 28.17
C PHE A 107 5.29 0.33 28.05
N PRO A 108 5.72 -0.87 27.64
CA PRO A 108 7.12 -1.15 27.36
C PRO A 108 7.58 -0.37 26.12
N LEU A 109 8.67 0.36 26.28
CA LEU A 109 9.29 1.16 25.22
C LEU A 109 10.64 0.57 24.81
N TYR A 110 11.03 0.81 23.57
CA TYR A 110 12.30 0.42 22.98
C TYR A 110 13.01 1.65 22.41
N ILE A 111 14.29 1.78 22.72
CA ILE A 111 15.15 2.82 22.18
C ILE A 111 16.19 2.16 21.29
N ASP A 112 16.19 2.53 20.01
CA ASP A 112 17.24 2.10 19.08
C ASP A 112 18.41 3.08 19.15
N HIS A 113 19.45 2.70 19.86
CA HIS A 113 20.67 3.52 20.01
C HIS A 113 21.48 3.67 18.72
N LYS A 114 21.16 2.90 17.68
CA LYS A 114 21.82 2.98 16.36
C LYS A 114 21.09 3.91 15.40
N SER A 115 19.87 4.25 15.71
CA SER A 115 19.07 5.20 14.92
C SER A 115 19.24 6.63 15.46
N ASN A 116 19.10 7.61 14.57
CA ASN A 116 19.06 9.02 14.95
C ASN A 116 17.66 9.46 15.40
N LEU A 117 16.78 8.53 15.77
CA LEU A 117 15.44 8.83 16.21
C LEU A 117 15.47 9.41 17.64
N ILE A 118 14.79 10.52 17.83
CA ILE A 118 14.72 11.22 19.11
C ILE A 118 13.69 10.56 20.04
N LEU A 119 12.64 9.96 19.48
CA LEU A 119 11.55 9.35 20.23
C LEU A 119 11.75 7.84 20.35
N PRO A 120 11.38 7.23 21.49
CA PRO A 120 11.32 5.78 21.60
C PRO A 120 10.24 5.18 20.70
N SER A 121 10.27 3.87 20.52
CA SER A 121 9.18 3.09 19.90
C SER A 121 8.45 2.27 20.96
N THR A 122 7.14 2.06 20.80
CA THR A 122 6.44 1.04 21.59
C THR A 122 7.02 -0.34 21.29
N GLN A 123 7.03 -1.26 22.25
CA GLN A 123 7.35 -2.67 21.98
C GLN A 123 6.12 -3.44 21.45
N TYR A 124 4.98 -2.78 21.35
CA TYR A 124 3.76 -3.28 20.74
C TYR A 124 3.67 -2.85 19.28
N ASP A 125 3.30 -3.77 18.39
CA ASP A 125 2.94 -3.45 17.01
C ASP A 125 1.64 -2.63 16.98
N MET A 126 1.18 -2.24 15.79
CA MET A 126 0.01 -1.37 15.67
C MET A 126 -1.26 -2.01 16.25
N TYR A 127 -1.46 -3.31 16.09
CA TYR A 127 -2.63 -4.02 16.61
C TYR A 127 -2.58 -4.14 18.14
N SER A 128 -1.43 -4.51 18.65
CA SER A 128 -1.22 -4.62 20.10
C SER A 128 -1.30 -3.26 20.79
N SER A 129 -0.84 -2.19 20.14
CA SER A 129 -0.94 -0.81 20.64
C SER A 129 -2.41 -0.36 20.71
N GLU A 130 -3.21 -0.62 19.68
CA GLU A 130 -4.65 -0.31 19.67
C GLU A 130 -5.41 -1.13 20.73
N ASN A 131 -5.12 -2.43 20.85
CA ASN A 131 -5.72 -3.30 21.87
C ASN A 131 -5.36 -2.86 23.30
N ALA A 132 -4.19 -2.26 23.48
CA ALA A 132 -3.76 -1.69 24.76
C ALA A 132 -4.37 -0.31 25.05
N GLY A 133 -5.23 0.21 24.16
CA GLY A 133 -5.93 1.48 24.32
C GLY A 133 -5.17 2.71 23.80
N LEU A 134 -4.04 2.53 23.11
CA LEU A 134 -3.31 3.63 22.48
C LEU A 134 -3.96 4.08 21.17
N VAL A 135 -4.04 5.39 20.96
CA VAL A 135 -4.51 5.97 19.70
C VAL A 135 -3.34 6.17 18.76
N LYS A 136 -3.42 5.56 17.58
CA LYS A 136 -2.44 5.69 16.52
C LYS A 136 -2.73 6.89 15.63
N PHE A 137 -1.71 7.68 15.35
CA PHE A 137 -1.72 8.76 14.36
C PHE A 137 -0.73 8.44 13.26
N ASP A 138 -1.17 8.47 12.01
CA ASP A 138 -0.30 8.27 10.86
C ASP A 138 0.13 9.62 10.28
N LEU A 139 1.40 9.98 10.50
CA LEU A 139 2.00 11.24 10.05
C LEU A 139 2.98 10.95 8.92
N LEU A 140 2.46 10.83 7.71
CA LEU A 140 3.26 10.54 6.53
C LEU A 140 3.38 11.78 5.63
N GLY A 141 4.61 12.29 5.52
CA GLY A 141 4.92 13.38 4.60
C GLY A 141 4.83 12.96 3.14
N LEU A 142 4.35 13.87 2.29
CA LEU A 142 4.24 13.64 0.85
C LEU A 142 5.21 14.55 0.08
N LYS A 143 6.19 13.96 -0.60
CA LYS A 143 7.20 14.70 -1.39
C LYS A 143 6.58 15.56 -2.48
N THR A 144 5.48 15.11 -3.09
CA THR A 144 4.76 15.85 -4.14
C THR A 144 4.24 17.19 -3.63
N LEU A 145 3.72 17.25 -2.40
CA LEU A 145 3.30 18.53 -1.80
C LEU A 145 4.49 19.49 -1.60
N THR A 146 5.66 18.97 -1.26
CA THR A 146 6.89 19.79 -1.18
C THR A 146 7.30 20.35 -2.56
N VAL A 147 7.12 19.56 -3.64
CA VAL A 147 7.39 20.02 -5.01
C VAL A 147 6.42 21.15 -5.39
N ILE A 148 5.13 21.00 -5.09
CA ILE A 148 4.11 22.03 -5.33
C ILE A 148 4.45 23.31 -4.56
N ASP A 149 4.72 23.22 -3.25
CA ASP A 149 5.08 24.38 -2.42
C ASP A 149 6.31 25.12 -2.97
N LYS A 150 7.37 24.38 -3.31
CA LYS A 150 8.58 24.97 -3.91
C LYS A 150 8.30 25.62 -5.26
N THR A 151 7.41 25.03 -6.07
CA THR A 151 7.01 25.60 -7.36
C THR A 151 6.29 26.94 -7.17
N ILE A 152 5.33 27.01 -6.26
CA ILE A 152 4.60 28.24 -5.93
C ILE A 152 5.58 29.32 -5.43
N LYS A 153 6.51 28.96 -4.53
CA LYS A 153 7.52 29.90 -4.04
C LYS A 153 8.40 30.47 -5.17
N ARG A 154 8.80 29.62 -6.14
CA ARG A 154 9.56 30.04 -7.30
C ARG A 154 8.76 30.93 -8.26
N LEU A 155 7.47 30.65 -8.48
CA LEU A 155 6.59 31.49 -9.26
C LEU A 155 6.42 32.87 -8.61
N LYS A 156 6.19 32.89 -7.30
CA LYS A 156 6.07 34.15 -6.54
C LYS A 156 7.32 35.01 -6.65
N ALA A 157 8.52 34.41 -6.64
CA ALA A 157 9.79 35.13 -6.84
C ALA A 157 9.91 35.72 -8.26
N LYS A 158 9.11 35.26 -9.22
CA LYS A 158 8.99 35.81 -10.58
C LYS A 158 7.77 36.72 -10.75
N ASN A 159 7.18 37.19 -9.65
CA ASN A 159 5.95 38.00 -9.63
C ASN A 159 4.71 37.32 -10.23
N ILE A 160 4.70 35.97 -10.28
CA ILE A 160 3.54 35.17 -10.72
C ILE A 160 2.84 34.65 -9.46
N ASN A 161 1.65 35.16 -9.18
CA ASN A 161 0.83 34.70 -8.07
C ASN A 161 -0.09 33.58 -8.55
N LEU A 162 0.18 32.35 -8.10
CA LEU A 162 -0.68 31.18 -8.33
C LEU A 162 -1.36 30.77 -7.03
N ASP A 163 -2.69 30.84 -7.03
CA ASP A 163 -3.52 30.31 -5.94
C ASP A 163 -4.08 28.95 -6.34
N ILE A 164 -3.58 27.89 -5.71
CA ILE A 164 -4.00 26.50 -6.02
C ILE A 164 -5.48 26.29 -5.75
N SER A 165 -6.06 26.98 -4.76
CA SER A 165 -7.48 26.84 -4.40
C SER A 165 -8.42 27.33 -5.50
N LYS A 166 -7.92 28.12 -6.44
CA LYS A 166 -8.65 28.71 -7.56
C LYS A 166 -8.40 28.03 -8.91
N ILE A 167 -7.67 26.93 -8.92
CA ILE A 167 -7.43 26.16 -10.16
C ILE A 167 -8.77 25.63 -10.67
N ASN A 168 -9.01 25.79 -11.98
CA ASN A 168 -10.19 25.24 -12.64
C ASN A 168 -10.09 23.70 -12.67
N GLN A 169 -10.99 23.03 -11.95
CA GLN A 169 -11.06 21.57 -11.89
C GLN A 169 -11.81 20.94 -13.08
N ASN A 170 -12.40 21.76 -13.95
CA ASN A 170 -13.22 21.34 -15.09
C ASN A 170 -12.54 21.67 -16.44
N ASP A 171 -11.21 21.66 -16.51
CA ASP A 171 -10.49 21.88 -17.75
C ASP A 171 -10.52 20.62 -18.62
N GLU A 172 -11.28 20.69 -19.73
CA GLU A 172 -11.46 19.58 -20.68
C GLU A 172 -10.15 19.09 -21.30
N LYS A 173 -9.16 19.97 -21.45
CA LYS A 173 -7.84 19.60 -21.99
C LYS A 173 -7.11 18.62 -21.05
N ILE A 174 -7.28 18.80 -19.75
CA ILE A 174 -6.71 17.88 -18.75
C ILE A 174 -7.37 16.50 -18.86
N PHE A 175 -8.70 16.45 -18.95
CA PHE A 175 -9.40 15.16 -19.07
C PHE A 175 -9.10 14.46 -20.39
N SER A 176 -8.97 15.22 -21.48
CA SER A 176 -8.52 14.68 -22.76
C SER A 176 -7.12 14.06 -22.65
N LEU A 177 -6.16 14.76 -22.03
CA LEU A 177 -4.81 14.25 -21.79
C LEU A 177 -4.85 13.00 -20.91
N LEU A 178 -5.59 13.01 -19.80
CA LEU A 178 -5.71 11.85 -18.92
C LEU A 178 -6.26 10.62 -19.66
N SER A 179 -7.26 10.83 -20.53
CA SER A 179 -7.90 9.77 -21.32
C SER A 179 -6.94 9.09 -22.32
N THR A 180 -5.84 9.74 -22.72
CA THR A 180 -4.79 9.09 -23.52
C THR A 180 -3.93 8.12 -22.72
N GLY A 181 -3.93 8.23 -21.38
CA GLY A 181 -3.04 7.50 -20.48
C GLY A 181 -1.59 7.98 -20.51
N GLU A 182 -1.30 9.14 -21.10
CA GLU A 182 0.02 9.79 -21.07
C GLU A 182 0.24 10.51 -19.73
N THR A 183 0.20 9.74 -18.65
CA THR A 183 0.22 10.25 -17.28
C THR A 183 1.56 10.04 -16.58
N THR A 184 2.64 9.89 -17.33
CA THR A 184 4.00 9.77 -16.77
C THR A 184 4.36 11.03 -15.99
N GLY A 185 4.78 10.86 -14.74
CA GLY A 185 5.12 11.96 -13.83
C GLY A 185 3.91 12.56 -13.09
N LEU A 186 2.69 12.09 -13.35
CA LEU A 186 1.52 12.48 -12.57
C LEU A 186 1.37 11.54 -11.37
N PHE A 187 1.53 12.11 -10.17
CA PHE A 187 1.47 11.36 -8.92
C PHE A 187 0.22 10.47 -8.84
N GLN A 188 0.41 9.22 -8.43
CA GLN A 188 -0.60 8.15 -8.32
C GLN A 188 -1.21 7.68 -9.66
N LEU A 189 -1.03 8.40 -10.78
CA LEU A 189 -1.66 8.08 -12.05
C LEU A 189 -0.68 7.46 -13.07
N GLU A 190 0.58 7.22 -12.69
CA GLU A 190 1.67 6.85 -13.61
C GLU A 190 1.97 5.35 -13.73
N SER A 191 1.41 4.50 -12.85
CA SER A 191 1.63 3.05 -12.96
C SER A 191 0.95 2.46 -14.20
N ALA A 192 1.54 1.43 -14.80
CA ALA A 192 1.00 0.81 -16.02
C ALA A 192 -0.48 0.40 -15.89
N GLY A 193 -0.85 -0.23 -14.76
CA GLY A 193 -2.24 -0.62 -14.51
C GLY A 193 -3.18 0.57 -14.29
N MET A 194 -2.74 1.62 -13.62
CA MET A 194 -3.53 2.84 -13.45
C MET A 194 -3.74 3.56 -14.79
N ARG A 195 -2.70 3.63 -15.62
CA ARG A 195 -2.79 4.21 -16.97
C ARG A 195 -3.81 3.49 -17.84
N GLU A 196 -3.85 2.15 -17.76
CA GLU A 196 -4.86 1.35 -18.46
C GLU A 196 -6.26 1.59 -17.91
N ALA A 197 -6.41 1.66 -16.59
CA ALA A 197 -7.71 1.96 -15.95
C ALA A 197 -8.22 3.36 -16.33
N ILE A 198 -7.35 4.37 -16.41
CA ILE A 198 -7.70 5.74 -16.88
C ILE A 198 -8.17 5.72 -18.33
N LYS A 199 -7.47 5.00 -19.22
CA LYS A 199 -7.85 4.86 -20.64
C LYS A 199 -9.23 4.25 -20.80
N GLN A 200 -9.56 3.25 -19.99
CA GLN A 200 -10.85 2.59 -20.01
C GLN A 200 -11.95 3.49 -19.42
N MET A 201 -11.67 4.21 -18.34
CA MET A 201 -12.62 5.08 -17.69
C MET A 201 -12.93 6.34 -18.51
N LYS A 202 -11.95 6.90 -19.21
CA LYS A 202 -12.05 8.18 -19.94
C LYS A 202 -12.67 9.27 -19.07
N PRO A 203 -11.96 9.74 -18.06
CA PRO A 203 -12.50 10.71 -17.11
C PRO A 203 -12.96 11.99 -17.82
N THR A 204 -14.10 12.52 -17.42
CA THR A 204 -14.70 13.76 -17.97
C THR A 204 -14.93 14.81 -16.88
N ARG A 205 -14.78 14.44 -15.62
CA ARG A 205 -14.94 15.30 -14.45
C ARG A 205 -13.97 14.87 -13.35
N PHE A 206 -13.73 15.78 -12.41
CA PHE A 206 -12.79 15.54 -11.32
C PHE A 206 -13.21 14.37 -10.41
N ASP A 207 -14.51 14.20 -10.20
CA ASP A 207 -15.06 13.08 -9.42
C ASP A 207 -14.67 11.70 -9.99
N ASP A 208 -14.52 11.58 -11.31
CA ASP A 208 -14.07 10.34 -11.94
C ASP A 208 -12.65 9.98 -11.49
N ILE A 209 -11.79 11.00 -11.33
CA ILE A 209 -10.40 10.79 -10.86
C ILE A 209 -10.42 10.39 -9.39
N ILE A 210 -11.23 11.03 -8.55
CA ILE A 210 -11.41 10.68 -7.14
C ILE A 210 -11.88 9.23 -7.02
N ALA A 211 -12.92 8.86 -7.76
CA ALA A 211 -13.46 7.50 -7.77
C ALA A 211 -12.41 6.48 -8.23
N LEU A 212 -11.67 6.79 -9.30
CA LEU A 212 -10.64 5.89 -9.80
C LEU A 212 -9.53 5.64 -8.78
N VAL A 213 -9.01 6.68 -8.14
CA VAL A 213 -7.96 6.57 -7.11
C VAL A 213 -8.47 5.78 -5.90
N ALA A 214 -9.74 5.94 -5.55
CA ALA A 214 -10.36 5.18 -4.46
C ALA A 214 -10.60 3.70 -4.82
N LEU A 215 -11.02 3.41 -6.05
CA LEU A 215 -11.29 2.07 -6.53
C LEU A 215 -10.03 1.29 -6.92
N TYR A 216 -8.96 1.95 -7.37
CA TYR A 216 -7.74 1.29 -7.82
C TYR A 216 -6.87 0.80 -6.64
N ARG A 217 -7.40 -0.16 -5.90
CA ARG A 217 -6.73 -0.85 -4.81
C ARG A 217 -7.26 -2.28 -4.68
N PRO A 218 -6.50 -3.20 -4.07
CA PRO A 218 -6.98 -4.56 -3.80
C PRO A 218 -8.34 -4.53 -3.07
N GLY A 219 -9.30 -5.31 -3.57
CA GLY A 219 -10.69 -5.35 -3.10
C GLY A 219 -11.62 -4.56 -4.02
N PRO A 220 -11.70 -3.23 -3.97
CA PRO A 220 -12.69 -2.46 -4.73
C PRO A 220 -12.40 -2.37 -6.24
N MET A 221 -11.22 -2.80 -6.71
CA MET A 221 -10.81 -2.74 -8.13
C MET A 221 -11.79 -3.46 -9.07
N SER A 222 -12.46 -4.51 -8.59
CA SER A 222 -13.50 -5.22 -9.34
C SER A 222 -14.72 -4.36 -9.70
N ASN A 223 -14.90 -3.22 -9.02
CA ASN A 223 -16.00 -2.28 -9.29
C ASN A 223 -15.68 -1.26 -10.39
N ILE A 224 -14.43 -1.17 -10.86
CA ILE A 224 -14.05 -0.23 -11.93
C ILE A 224 -14.85 -0.47 -13.22
N PRO A 225 -15.04 -1.71 -13.71
CA PRO A 225 -15.90 -1.95 -14.87
C PRO A 225 -17.34 -1.49 -14.66
N ILE A 226 -17.92 -1.75 -13.48
CA ILE A 226 -19.29 -1.34 -13.13
C ILE A 226 -19.41 0.19 -13.14
N TYR A 227 -18.43 0.88 -12.55
CA TYR A 227 -18.37 2.35 -12.59
C TYR A 227 -18.36 2.87 -14.03
N ASN A 228 -17.53 2.28 -14.89
CA ASN A 228 -17.40 2.67 -16.29
C ASN A 228 -18.71 2.42 -17.08
N GLU A 229 -19.36 1.28 -16.86
CA GLU A 229 -20.64 0.95 -17.48
C GLU A 229 -21.73 1.95 -17.09
N CYS A 230 -21.87 2.26 -15.80
CA CYS A 230 -22.84 3.23 -15.30
C CYS A 230 -22.55 4.64 -15.81
N LYS A 231 -21.28 5.05 -15.79
CA LYS A 231 -20.84 6.34 -16.32
C LYS A 231 -21.20 6.54 -17.80
N ASN A 232 -21.05 5.47 -18.60
CA ASN A 232 -21.32 5.51 -20.03
C ASN A 232 -22.80 5.22 -20.38
N GLY A 233 -23.69 5.08 -19.40
CA GLY A 233 -25.09 4.78 -19.61
C GLY A 233 -25.37 3.35 -20.12
N LEU A 234 -24.40 2.45 -20.00
CA LEU A 234 -24.54 1.04 -20.40
C LEU A 234 -25.20 0.19 -19.31
N ARG A 235 -25.26 0.72 -18.10
CA ARG A 235 -25.83 0.06 -16.94
C ARG A 235 -26.50 1.07 -16.03
N GLU A 236 -27.69 0.74 -15.51
CA GLU A 236 -28.34 1.52 -14.48
C GLU A 236 -27.61 1.38 -13.13
N PRO A 237 -27.42 2.48 -12.37
CA PRO A 237 -26.85 2.42 -11.04
C PRO A 237 -27.70 1.56 -10.11
N ASP A 238 -27.05 0.66 -9.37
CA ASP A 238 -27.68 -0.18 -8.36
C ASP A 238 -27.38 0.36 -6.95
N TYR A 239 -28.42 0.64 -6.20
CA TYR A 239 -28.32 1.16 -4.83
C TYR A 239 -28.80 0.08 -3.88
N ILE A 240 -27.93 -0.32 -2.94
CA ILE A 240 -28.22 -1.32 -1.91
C ILE A 240 -29.53 -0.99 -1.15
N HIS A 241 -29.81 0.31 -0.96
CA HIS A 241 -31.03 0.78 -0.33
C HIS A 241 -31.45 2.14 -0.94
N PRO A 242 -32.75 2.43 -1.14
CA PRO A 242 -33.22 3.68 -1.75
C PRO A 242 -32.72 4.96 -1.07
N THR A 243 -32.56 4.95 0.28
CA THR A 243 -32.06 6.10 1.04
C THR A 243 -30.59 6.45 0.73
N LEU A 244 -29.82 5.50 0.19
CA LEU A 244 -28.43 5.71 -0.19
C LEU A 244 -28.27 6.38 -1.55
N LYS A 245 -29.35 6.50 -2.32
CA LYS A 245 -29.30 7.08 -3.67
C LYS A 245 -28.71 8.50 -3.67
N ASP A 246 -29.16 9.36 -2.76
CA ASP A 246 -28.65 10.74 -2.71
C ASP A 246 -27.18 10.82 -2.26
N ILE A 247 -26.73 9.87 -1.46
CA ILE A 247 -25.36 9.80 -0.95
C ILE A 247 -24.42 9.24 -2.03
N LEU A 248 -24.82 8.15 -2.69
CA LEU A 248 -23.98 7.38 -3.62
C LEU A 248 -24.21 7.72 -5.10
N LYS A 249 -25.02 8.71 -5.43
CA LYS A 249 -25.29 9.08 -6.83
C LYS A 249 -24.04 9.50 -7.60
N SER A 250 -23.07 10.13 -6.94
CA SER A 250 -21.81 10.55 -7.55
C SER A 250 -20.91 9.39 -7.95
N THR A 251 -21.09 8.24 -7.31
CA THR A 251 -20.33 7.00 -7.51
C THR A 251 -21.19 5.88 -8.09
N TYR A 252 -22.38 6.22 -8.63
CA TYR A 252 -23.30 5.26 -9.26
C TYR A 252 -23.71 4.09 -8.35
N GLY A 253 -23.88 4.34 -7.05
CA GLY A 253 -24.24 3.32 -6.06
C GLY A 253 -23.06 2.55 -5.47
N ILE A 254 -21.85 2.78 -5.94
CA ILE A 254 -20.64 2.09 -5.45
C ILE A 254 -20.16 2.76 -4.17
N ILE A 255 -19.93 1.95 -3.14
CA ILE A 255 -19.29 2.38 -1.88
C ILE A 255 -17.78 2.38 -2.11
N ILE A 256 -17.13 3.53 -1.91
CA ILE A 256 -15.70 3.76 -2.12
C ILE A 256 -15.07 4.43 -0.90
#